data_66f29168fc5a8218de94860ac5baeea9
#
_entry.id   66f29168fc5a8218de94860ac5baeea9
#
_cell.length_a   1.000
_cell.length_b   1.000
_cell.length_c   1.000
_cell.angle_alpha   90.00
_cell.angle_beta   90.00
_cell.angle_gamma   90.00
#
_symmetry.space_group_name_H-M   'P 1'
#
loop_
_entity.id
_entity.type
_entity.pdbx_description
1 polymer ?
#
loop_
_entity_poly.entity_id
_entity_poly.type
_entity_poly.pdbx_seq_one_letter_code
_entity_poly.pdbx_strand_id
1 'polypeptide(L)'
;MPVKIKHFLTLPFILCGLFQSNTGFAQAVLIHEGPANQTGICEPTISVDPTNTENVYAASVLNNFYQSTDGGLSWTKESITSPYGVWGDPCLLTDFKGRTYFFHLSDPEGTNWRSDQILDRMVCQTKDGPEDAFNDGSYTAVNGKKHDKEWTALNPKNGAIALSWTQFDQYGTDDPECHSRILFSESLDQGAHWSTPEEISSFLGNCVDDDGTAEGAVPAYGTRGEVYVGWALDQSIWMSSKKGKRWETRPIARQEAGWTQSYAGFDRCNGMPVTVVDHCKDSPYYGRVYVCWGDQNKKFGGEIYFAFSDNRGKNWSDPQRISQGGKSDQFLPWLTIDPTTGALFAVYYDRRKTDSPTETNTYLAHSTDGGTHWSEFKINNAAFYPSDQIFMGDYNHISAHGGIVRPIWTELRDNKKSIWTYPLDFKFSMH
;
A
#
# COMPACT_ATOMS: atom_id res chain seq x y z
N MET A 1 -61.19 -33.18 -57.55
CA MET A 1 -60.77 -33.59 -56.21
C MET A 1 -59.32 -33.15 -56.00
N PRO A 2 -59.01 -32.18 -55.13
CA PRO A 2 -57.67 -31.72 -54.99
C PRO A 2 -56.95 -32.52 -53.89
N VAL A 3 -55.71 -32.89 -54.16
CA VAL A 3 -54.78 -33.61 -53.30
C VAL A 3 -54.18 -32.62 -52.26
N LYS A 4 -54.31 -32.92 -50.95
CA LYS A 4 -53.67 -32.18 -49.87
C LYS A 4 -52.26 -32.61 -49.70
N ILE A 5 -51.30 -31.71 -49.92
CA ILE A 5 -49.90 -31.87 -49.58
C ILE A 5 -49.74 -31.46 -48.12
N LYS A 6 -49.31 -32.37 -47.26
CA LYS A 6 -48.87 -32.10 -45.86
C LYS A 6 -47.43 -31.63 -45.87
N HIS A 7 -47.18 -30.40 -45.44
CA HIS A 7 -45.84 -29.92 -45.14
C HIS A 7 -45.47 -30.40 -43.73
N PHE A 8 -44.41 -31.17 -43.65
CA PHE A 8 -43.71 -31.46 -42.40
C PHE A 8 -42.73 -30.28 -42.10
N LEU A 9 -43.00 -29.53 -41.02
CA LEU A 9 -42.05 -28.58 -40.45
C LEU A 9 -41.06 -29.37 -39.60
N THR A 10 -39.81 -29.44 -40.03
CA THR A 10 -38.70 -29.86 -39.20
C THR A 10 -38.18 -28.63 -38.41
N LEU A 11 -38.39 -28.60 -37.08
CA LEU A 11 -37.74 -27.67 -36.21
C LEU A 11 -36.26 -28.10 -36.03
N PRO A 12 -35.29 -27.18 -36.11
CA PRO A 12 -33.94 -27.48 -35.71
C PRO A 12 -33.85 -27.48 -34.18
N PHE A 13 -33.37 -28.58 -33.61
CA PHE A 13 -32.95 -28.65 -32.22
C PHE A 13 -31.69 -27.78 -32.10
N ILE A 14 -31.81 -26.61 -31.45
CA ILE A 14 -30.67 -25.83 -30.96
C ILE A 14 -30.18 -26.51 -29.71
N LEU A 15 -29.04 -27.21 -29.82
CA LEU A 15 -28.31 -27.72 -28.69
C LEU A 15 -27.71 -26.51 -27.96
N CYS A 16 -28.42 -26.05 -26.93
CA CYS A 16 -27.88 -25.04 -25.99
C CYS A 16 -26.80 -25.72 -25.13
N GLY A 17 -25.57 -25.63 -25.59
CA GLY A 17 -24.41 -26.04 -24.79
C GLY A 17 -24.37 -25.16 -23.55
N LEU A 18 -24.68 -25.73 -22.39
CA LEU A 18 -24.40 -25.13 -21.09
C LEU A 18 -22.88 -25.03 -20.95
N PHE A 19 -22.33 -23.91 -21.34
CA PHE A 19 -21.01 -23.51 -20.83
C PHE A 19 -21.19 -23.26 -19.33
N GLN A 20 -20.86 -24.25 -18.52
CA GLN A 20 -20.54 -24.02 -17.12
C GLN A 20 -19.27 -23.13 -17.10
N SER A 21 -19.45 -21.85 -16.95
CA SER A 21 -18.38 -20.96 -16.50
C SER A 21 -18.02 -21.45 -15.08
N ASN A 22 -16.90 -22.12 -14.95
CA ASN A 22 -16.25 -22.30 -13.66
C ASN A 22 -15.83 -20.90 -13.17
N THR A 23 -16.74 -20.16 -12.59
CA THR A 23 -16.43 -19.01 -11.72
C THR A 23 -16.00 -19.62 -10.38
N GLY A 24 -14.78 -20.17 -10.34
CA GLY A 24 -14.12 -20.36 -9.06
C GLY A 24 -14.01 -18.99 -8.44
N PHE A 25 -14.78 -18.73 -7.39
CA PHE A 25 -14.56 -17.54 -6.57
C PHE A 25 -13.13 -17.60 -6.06
N ALA A 26 -12.33 -16.57 -6.32
CA ALA A 26 -11.01 -16.43 -5.75
C ALA A 26 -11.17 -16.56 -4.22
N GLN A 27 -10.25 -17.24 -3.58
CA GLN A 27 -10.17 -17.37 -2.13
C GLN A 27 -8.91 -16.67 -1.66
N ALA A 28 -8.93 -16.16 -0.42
CA ALA A 28 -7.70 -15.68 0.19
C ALA A 28 -6.69 -16.82 0.32
N VAL A 29 -5.45 -16.53 -0.04
CA VAL A 29 -4.31 -17.44 -0.02
C VAL A 29 -3.41 -17.06 1.14
N LEU A 30 -3.06 -18.03 1.97
CA LEU A 30 -2.07 -17.87 3.03
C LEU A 30 -0.67 -17.78 2.42
N ILE A 31 0.00 -16.64 2.64
CA ILE A 31 1.42 -16.49 2.27
C ILE A 31 2.30 -17.11 3.35
N HIS A 32 2.07 -16.76 4.61
CA HIS A 32 2.87 -17.27 5.73
C HIS A 32 2.13 -17.14 7.05
N GLU A 33 2.30 -18.11 7.95
CA GLU A 33 1.87 -18.07 9.35
C GLU A 33 3.10 -18.18 10.25
N GLY A 34 3.24 -17.26 11.20
CA GLY A 34 4.27 -17.32 12.22
C GLY A 34 3.89 -18.12 13.45
N PRO A 35 4.84 -18.40 14.33
CA PRO A 35 4.55 -19.01 15.61
C PRO A 35 3.72 -18.07 16.50
N ALA A 36 3.05 -18.65 17.50
CA ALA A 36 2.26 -17.88 18.46
C ALA A 36 3.12 -16.88 19.24
N ASN A 37 2.54 -15.72 19.56
CA ASN A 37 3.15 -14.66 20.37
C ASN A 37 4.47 -14.09 19.84
N GLN A 38 4.71 -14.17 18.54
CA GLN A 38 5.90 -13.56 17.92
C GLN A 38 5.64 -12.10 17.52
N THR A 39 6.63 -11.24 17.75
CA THR A 39 6.56 -9.82 17.41
C THR A 39 6.66 -9.54 15.92
N GLY A 40 7.34 -10.36 15.12
CA GLY A 40 7.45 -10.22 13.66
C GLY A 40 6.16 -10.57 12.90
N ILE A 41 6.21 -10.53 11.57
CA ILE A 41 5.11 -10.93 10.65
C ILE A 41 3.90 -10.01 10.74
N CYS A 42 4.08 -8.77 10.37
CA CYS A 42 3.06 -7.76 10.11
C CYS A 42 3.65 -6.72 9.13
N GLU A 43 2.94 -5.64 8.87
CA GLU A 43 3.38 -4.59 7.94
C GLU A 43 3.77 -5.16 6.57
N PRO A 44 2.83 -5.81 5.89
CA PRO A 44 3.14 -6.48 4.66
C PRO A 44 3.17 -5.51 3.48
N THR A 45 4.08 -5.77 2.54
CA THR A 45 4.13 -5.11 1.24
C THR A 45 4.08 -6.13 0.11
N ILE A 46 3.60 -5.75 -1.07
CA ILE A 46 3.46 -6.64 -2.23
C ILE A 46 3.74 -5.88 -3.53
N SER A 47 4.36 -6.54 -4.49
CA SER A 47 4.62 -6.00 -5.83
C SER A 47 4.36 -7.06 -6.89
N VAL A 48 3.50 -6.74 -7.86
CA VAL A 48 3.31 -7.53 -9.08
C VAL A 48 4.38 -7.11 -10.08
N ASP A 49 5.07 -8.08 -10.66
CA ASP A 49 6.04 -7.83 -11.73
C ASP A 49 5.31 -7.39 -13.02
N PRO A 50 5.51 -6.16 -13.50
CA PRO A 50 4.82 -5.67 -14.68
C PRO A 50 5.27 -6.33 -16.00
N THR A 51 6.39 -7.06 -15.97
CA THR A 51 6.92 -7.79 -17.15
C THR A 51 6.41 -9.22 -17.23
N ASN A 52 6.07 -9.81 -16.08
CA ASN A 52 5.48 -11.14 -15.96
C ASN A 52 4.62 -11.23 -14.71
N THR A 53 3.33 -11.03 -14.83
CA THR A 53 2.38 -10.98 -13.71
C THR A 53 2.19 -12.29 -12.95
N GLU A 54 2.77 -13.41 -13.43
CA GLU A 54 2.91 -14.65 -12.64
C GLU A 54 3.93 -14.48 -11.51
N ASN A 55 4.90 -13.57 -11.66
CA ASN A 55 5.84 -13.23 -10.61
C ASN A 55 5.20 -12.18 -9.67
N VAL A 56 5.06 -12.55 -8.41
CA VAL A 56 4.56 -11.66 -7.36
C VAL A 56 5.51 -11.76 -6.17
N TYR A 57 5.92 -10.62 -5.66
CA TYR A 57 6.83 -10.53 -4.53
C TYR A 57 6.12 -9.88 -3.36
N ALA A 58 6.34 -10.40 -2.16
CA ALA A 58 5.79 -9.85 -0.94
C ALA A 58 6.85 -9.84 0.18
N ALA A 59 6.66 -8.98 1.16
CA ALA A 59 7.53 -8.93 2.33
C ALA A 59 6.72 -8.60 3.59
N SER A 60 7.30 -8.86 4.75
CA SER A 60 6.77 -8.44 6.05
C SER A 60 7.90 -8.26 7.06
N VAL A 61 7.65 -7.52 8.13
CA VAL A 61 8.64 -7.37 9.20
C VAL A 61 9.01 -8.73 9.83
N LEU A 62 10.29 -8.91 10.30
CA LEU A 62 11.36 -7.96 10.17
C LEU A 62 12.04 -8.02 8.80
N ASN A 63 12.43 -9.21 8.36
CA ASN A 63 13.24 -9.50 7.19
C ASN A 63 12.65 -10.63 6.35
N ASN A 64 11.33 -10.82 6.40
CA ASN A 64 10.68 -11.87 5.64
C ASN A 64 10.42 -11.40 4.21
N PHE A 65 10.84 -12.20 3.27
CA PHE A 65 10.53 -12.03 1.85
C PHE A 65 9.83 -13.27 1.32
N TYR A 66 8.85 -13.06 0.47
CA TYR A 66 8.03 -14.12 -0.12
C TYR A 66 7.97 -13.95 -1.63
N GLN A 67 7.97 -15.05 -2.34
CA GLN A 67 7.92 -15.06 -3.80
C GLN A 67 6.92 -16.09 -4.30
N SER A 68 6.16 -15.69 -5.29
CA SER A 68 5.27 -16.53 -6.10
C SER A 68 5.68 -16.42 -7.56
N THR A 69 5.58 -17.54 -8.29
CA THR A 69 5.78 -17.63 -9.75
C THR A 69 4.53 -18.18 -10.46
N ASP A 70 3.39 -18.19 -9.76
CA ASP A 70 2.08 -18.66 -10.25
C ASP A 70 0.96 -17.64 -9.97
N GLY A 71 1.31 -16.36 -9.99
CA GLY A 71 0.36 -15.26 -9.81
C GLY A 71 -0.16 -15.12 -8.38
N GLY A 72 0.55 -15.60 -7.37
CA GLY A 72 0.17 -15.48 -5.96
C GLY A 72 -0.65 -16.65 -5.42
N LEU A 73 -0.71 -17.77 -6.13
CA LEU A 73 -1.43 -18.97 -5.69
C LEU A 73 -0.61 -19.84 -4.74
N SER A 74 0.71 -19.86 -4.90
CA SER A 74 1.64 -20.51 -3.97
C SER A 74 2.86 -19.64 -3.71
N TRP A 75 3.51 -19.83 -2.55
CA TRP A 75 4.55 -18.95 -2.06
C TRP A 75 5.74 -19.70 -1.47
N THR A 76 6.92 -19.23 -1.77
CA THR A 76 8.16 -19.60 -1.09
C THR A 76 8.58 -18.46 -0.17
N LYS A 77 9.32 -18.78 0.90
CA LYS A 77 9.82 -17.80 1.87
C LYS A 77 11.33 -17.84 1.96
N GLU A 78 11.95 -16.68 2.04
CA GLU A 78 13.34 -16.49 2.44
C GLU A 78 13.47 -15.40 3.50
N SER A 79 14.60 -15.34 4.19
CA SER A 79 14.94 -14.27 5.11
C SER A 79 16.02 -13.40 4.50
N ILE A 80 15.75 -12.11 4.38
CA ILE A 80 16.69 -11.15 3.83
C ILE A 80 17.77 -10.85 4.86
N THR A 81 18.99 -10.75 4.39
CA THR A 81 20.15 -10.30 5.16
C THR A 81 20.83 -9.13 4.48
N SER A 82 21.38 -8.22 5.24
CA SER A 82 22.12 -7.05 4.76
C SER A 82 23.30 -6.76 5.70
N PRO A 83 24.45 -6.30 5.19
CA PRO A 83 25.53 -5.81 6.05
C PRO A 83 25.13 -4.58 6.87
N TYR A 84 24.01 -3.93 6.51
CA TYR A 84 23.44 -2.81 7.26
C TYR A 84 22.37 -3.23 8.27
N GLY A 85 22.16 -4.55 8.45
CA GLY A 85 21.06 -5.10 9.23
C GLY A 85 19.69 -4.86 8.55
N VAL A 86 18.68 -5.61 8.96
CA VAL A 86 17.28 -5.45 8.48
C VAL A 86 16.40 -5.30 9.70
N TRP A 87 15.79 -4.08 9.88
CA TRP A 87 14.99 -3.81 11.07
C TRP A 87 13.48 -3.87 10.81
N GLY A 88 13.03 -3.81 9.59
CA GLY A 88 11.60 -3.86 9.27
C GLY A 88 11.14 -2.77 8.32
N ASP A 89 9.87 -2.46 8.40
CA ASP A 89 9.14 -1.53 7.53
C ASP A 89 9.39 -1.80 6.05
N PRO A 90 9.24 -3.06 5.59
CA PRO A 90 9.61 -3.40 4.23
C PRO A 90 8.73 -2.66 3.22
N CYS A 91 9.36 -2.07 2.20
CA CYS A 91 8.68 -1.55 1.03
C CYS A 91 9.22 -2.23 -0.23
N LEU A 92 8.33 -2.77 -1.07
CA LEU A 92 8.69 -3.44 -2.32
C LEU A 92 8.29 -2.61 -3.53
N LEU A 93 9.16 -2.65 -4.53
CA LEU A 93 8.94 -2.09 -5.84
C LEU A 93 9.49 -3.05 -6.89
N THR A 94 8.77 -3.29 -8.00
CA THR A 94 9.31 -4.00 -9.17
C THR A 94 9.22 -3.08 -10.38
N ASP A 95 10.33 -2.91 -11.09
CA ASP A 95 10.41 -2.01 -12.23
C ASP A 95 9.96 -2.66 -13.56
N PHE A 96 9.89 -1.85 -14.61
CA PHE A 96 9.48 -2.30 -15.94
C PHE A 96 10.51 -3.18 -16.67
N LYS A 97 11.56 -3.63 -15.97
CA LYS A 97 12.53 -4.62 -16.45
C LYS A 97 12.48 -5.92 -15.63
N GLY A 98 11.60 -5.99 -14.62
CA GLY A 98 11.45 -7.11 -13.71
C GLY A 98 12.43 -7.10 -12.54
N ARG A 99 13.24 -6.03 -12.38
CA ARG A 99 14.09 -5.87 -11.20
C ARG A 99 13.24 -5.53 -9.99
N THR A 100 13.43 -6.25 -8.89
CA THR A 100 12.77 -6.04 -7.61
C THR A 100 13.70 -5.32 -6.64
N TYR A 101 13.15 -4.33 -5.96
CA TYR A 101 13.80 -3.51 -4.95
C TYR A 101 13.13 -3.79 -3.61
N PHE A 102 13.95 -4.08 -2.62
CA PHE A 102 13.54 -4.28 -1.22
C PHE A 102 14.14 -3.16 -0.38
N PHE A 103 13.27 -2.30 0.11
CA PHE A 103 13.65 -1.21 1.02
C PHE A 103 13.37 -1.63 2.46
N HIS A 104 14.21 -1.18 3.37
CA HIS A 104 14.08 -1.50 4.78
C HIS A 104 14.84 -0.53 5.68
N LEU A 105 14.44 -0.49 6.94
CA LEU A 105 15.16 0.17 8.02
C LEU A 105 16.43 -0.61 8.38
N SER A 106 17.40 0.08 8.99
CA SER A 106 18.71 -0.49 9.33
C SER A 106 18.88 -0.80 10.82
N ASP A 107 19.62 -1.87 11.10
CA ASP A 107 20.20 -2.21 12.41
C ASP A 107 21.58 -2.85 12.22
N PRO A 108 22.62 -2.07 11.84
CA PRO A 108 23.92 -2.61 11.44
C PRO A 108 24.61 -3.43 12.53
N GLU A 109 24.35 -3.14 13.79
CA GLU A 109 24.93 -3.86 14.93
C GLU A 109 24.09 -5.07 15.37
N GLY A 110 22.84 -5.20 14.88
CA GLY A 110 21.94 -6.28 15.27
C GLY A 110 21.55 -6.28 16.74
N THR A 111 21.65 -5.13 17.41
CA THR A 111 21.45 -5.01 18.85
C THR A 111 20.14 -4.31 19.24
N ASN A 112 19.28 -4.05 18.28
CA ASN A 112 18.02 -3.34 18.46
C ASN A 112 18.24 -1.92 19.02
N TRP A 113 17.29 -1.44 19.80
CA TRP A 113 17.33 -0.15 20.51
C TRP A 113 18.49 0.08 21.47
N ARG A 114 19.45 -0.86 21.53
CA ARG A 114 20.70 -0.69 22.27
C ARG A 114 21.82 -0.02 21.45
N SER A 115 21.60 0.09 20.13
CA SER A 115 22.55 0.70 19.20
C SER A 115 22.14 2.12 18.84
N ASP A 116 23.11 3.03 18.85
CA ASP A 116 22.92 4.36 18.29
C ASP A 116 22.81 4.35 16.75
N GLN A 117 23.17 3.22 16.10
CA GLN A 117 23.11 3.06 14.64
C GLN A 117 21.79 2.47 14.15
N ILE A 118 20.88 2.04 15.04
CA ILE A 118 19.56 1.62 14.64
C ILE A 118 18.82 2.77 13.95
N LEU A 119 18.11 2.49 12.85
CA LEU A 119 17.33 3.48 12.08
C LEU A 119 18.18 4.66 11.55
N ASP A 120 19.48 4.47 11.31
CA ASP A 120 20.35 5.58 10.90
C ASP A 120 20.37 5.83 9.40
N ARG A 121 19.76 4.94 8.61
CA ARG A 121 19.66 5.01 7.13
C ARG A 121 18.51 4.19 6.57
N MET A 122 18.07 4.55 5.37
CA MET A 122 17.21 3.73 4.53
C MET A 122 18.07 2.87 3.62
N VAL A 123 17.82 1.57 3.54
CA VAL A 123 18.58 0.62 2.72
C VAL A 123 17.73 0.16 1.56
N CYS A 124 18.36 0.00 0.39
CA CYS A 124 17.76 -0.53 -0.83
C CYS A 124 18.58 -1.70 -1.34
N GLN A 125 18.05 -2.91 -1.28
CA GLN A 125 18.61 -4.11 -1.89
C GLN A 125 17.88 -4.43 -3.19
N THR A 126 18.55 -5.05 -4.16
CA THR A 126 17.96 -5.36 -5.46
C THR A 126 18.25 -6.77 -5.91
N LYS A 127 17.31 -7.36 -6.69
CA LYS A 127 17.49 -8.61 -7.44
C LYS A 127 16.89 -8.46 -8.84
N ASP A 128 17.50 -9.12 -9.84
CA ASP A 128 17.13 -8.95 -11.26
C ASP A 128 16.00 -9.91 -11.72
N GLY A 129 15.81 -11.00 -11.01
CA GLY A 129 14.78 -11.98 -11.35
C GLY A 129 14.43 -12.90 -10.19
N PRO A 130 13.46 -13.81 -10.36
CA PRO A 130 13.01 -14.69 -9.29
C PRO A 130 14.10 -15.63 -8.77
N GLU A 131 15.03 -16.07 -9.61
CA GLU A 131 16.10 -16.99 -9.24
C GLU A 131 17.36 -16.29 -8.68
N ASP A 132 17.43 -14.95 -8.72
CA ASP A 132 18.58 -14.20 -8.25
C ASP A 132 18.49 -13.93 -6.74
N ALA A 133 19.64 -13.81 -6.09
CA ALA A 133 19.74 -13.33 -4.72
C ALA A 133 19.73 -11.81 -4.67
N PHE A 134 19.26 -11.25 -3.56
CA PHE A 134 19.43 -9.82 -3.29
C PHE A 134 20.93 -9.48 -3.11
N ASN A 135 21.33 -8.32 -3.60
CA ASN A 135 22.65 -7.77 -3.37
C ASN A 135 22.80 -7.25 -1.92
N ASP A 136 24.00 -6.78 -1.55
CA ASP A 136 24.27 -6.20 -0.23
C ASP A 136 23.48 -4.90 0.05
N GLY A 137 23.06 -4.22 -1.01
CA GLY A 137 22.28 -2.98 -0.96
C GLY A 137 23.10 -1.71 -1.01
N SER A 138 22.40 -0.63 -1.33
CA SER A 138 22.83 0.77 -1.19
C SER A 138 22.03 1.45 -0.08
N TYR A 139 22.40 2.66 0.30
CA TYR A 139 21.69 3.39 1.34
C TYR A 139 21.72 4.90 1.16
N THR A 140 20.78 5.59 1.80
CA THR A 140 20.75 7.05 1.88
C THR A 140 21.85 7.59 2.81
N ALA A 141 22.12 8.90 2.74
CA ALA A 141 23.14 9.52 3.58
C ALA A 141 22.85 9.36 5.07
N VAL A 142 23.87 8.95 5.83
CA VAL A 142 23.85 8.84 7.29
C VAL A 142 24.20 10.19 7.90
N ASN A 143 23.40 10.67 8.85
CA ASN A 143 23.59 11.98 9.48
C ASN A 143 23.42 11.96 11.00
N GLY A 144 23.43 10.79 11.63
CA GLY A 144 23.29 10.61 13.08
C GLY A 144 21.89 10.81 13.62
N LYS A 145 20.88 10.86 12.72
CA LYS A 145 19.46 10.98 13.05
C LYS A 145 18.75 9.66 12.84
N LYS A 146 17.48 9.56 13.25
CA LYS A 146 16.64 8.36 13.12
C LYS A 146 15.68 8.51 11.94
N HIS A 147 15.50 7.44 11.21
CA HIS A 147 14.70 7.39 9.99
C HIS A 147 13.64 6.31 10.13
N ASP A 148 12.41 6.59 9.72
CA ASP A 148 11.27 5.68 9.87
C ASP A 148 10.26 5.83 8.73
N LYS A 149 9.45 4.79 8.50
CA LYS A 149 8.31 4.74 7.58
C LYS A 149 8.62 5.25 6.18
N GLU A 150 9.60 4.58 5.54
CA GLU A 150 9.92 4.87 4.14
C GLU A 150 8.88 4.31 3.18
N TRP A 151 8.71 5.02 2.08
CA TRP A 151 7.95 4.52 0.94
C TRP A 151 8.55 4.97 -0.39
N THR A 152 8.23 4.21 -1.47
CA THR A 152 8.86 4.41 -2.77
C THR A 152 7.85 4.55 -3.90
N ALA A 153 8.31 5.18 -4.99
CA ALA A 153 7.60 5.20 -6.27
C ALA A 153 8.56 5.12 -7.45
N LEU A 154 8.10 4.47 -8.52
CA LEU A 154 8.83 4.38 -9.78
C LEU A 154 8.32 5.42 -10.77
N ASN A 155 9.25 6.15 -11.41
CA ASN A 155 8.91 7.01 -12.52
C ASN A 155 8.71 6.18 -13.80
N PRO A 156 7.49 6.09 -14.34
CA PRO A 156 7.22 5.23 -15.50
C PRO A 156 7.87 5.71 -16.79
N LYS A 157 8.46 6.93 -16.81
CA LYS A 157 9.10 7.49 -17.99
C LYS A 157 10.58 7.14 -18.12
N ASN A 158 11.29 7.16 -17.02
CA ASN A 158 12.75 7.06 -17.02
C ASN A 158 13.31 6.05 -16.02
N GLY A 159 12.47 5.40 -15.22
CA GLY A 159 12.87 4.43 -14.21
C GLY A 159 13.53 5.04 -12.97
N ALA A 160 13.46 6.36 -12.77
CA ALA A 160 13.90 6.98 -11.51
C ALA A 160 13.07 6.46 -10.34
N ILE A 161 13.70 6.30 -9.18
CA ILE A 161 13.06 5.82 -7.96
C ILE A 161 13.03 6.96 -6.96
N ALA A 162 11.83 7.36 -6.54
CA ALA A 162 11.61 8.26 -5.42
C ALA A 162 11.59 7.46 -4.12
N LEU A 163 12.19 8.02 -3.09
CA LEU A 163 12.16 7.50 -1.72
C LEU A 163 11.83 8.66 -0.79
N SER A 164 10.80 8.53 0.04
CA SER A 164 10.45 9.50 1.08
C SER A 164 10.25 8.79 2.40
N TRP A 165 10.55 9.49 3.51
CA TRP A 165 10.51 8.94 4.86
C TRP A 165 10.42 10.03 5.91
N THR A 166 10.09 9.65 7.13
CA THR A 166 10.20 10.50 8.31
C THR A 166 11.62 10.46 8.86
N GLN A 167 12.19 11.62 9.19
CA GLN A 167 13.42 11.74 9.95
C GLN A 167 13.13 12.38 11.30
N PHE A 168 13.61 11.77 12.37
CA PHE A 168 13.59 12.29 13.74
C PHE A 168 14.99 12.76 14.12
N ASP A 169 15.09 13.90 14.82
CA ASP A 169 16.36 14.28 15.48
C ASP A 169 16.76 13.23 16.51
N GLN A 170 15.77 12.73 17.28
CA GLN A 170 15.86 11.57 18.16
C GLN A 170 14.47 10.92 18.24
N TYR A 171 14.37 9.60 18.14
CA TYR A 171 13.09 8.89 18.14
C TYR A 171 12.51 8.73 19.55
N GLY A 172 11.20 8.99 19.70
CA GLY A 172 10.45 8.68 20.92
C GLY A 172 10.76 9.58 22.10
N THR A 173 11.07 10.87 21.89
CA THR A 173 11.32 11.84 22.96
C THR A 173 10.32 12.98 22.95
N ASP A 174 9.98 13.50 24.12
CA ASP A 174 9.14 14.68 24.34
C ASP A 174 9.94 15.99 24.49
N ASP A 175 11.25 15.98 24.16
CA ASP A 175 12.07 17.17 24.12
C ASP A 175 11.51 18.17 23.09
N PRO A 176 11.09 19.39 23.50
CA PRO A 176 10.50 20.38 22.58
C PRO A 176 11.47 20.89 21.51
N GLU A 177 12.77 20.70 21.68
CA GLU A 177 13.80 21.05 20.69
C GLU A 177 14.05 19.91 19.69
N CYS A 178 13.43 18.74 19.91
CA CYS A 178 13.51 17.61 18.98
C CYS A 178 12.45 17.70 17.91
N HIS A 179 12.84 17.53 16.64
CA HIS A 179 11.95 17.69 15.53
C HIS A 179 11.93 16.48 14.60
N SER A 180 10.73 16.18 14.09
CA SER A 180 10.53 15.30 12.93
C SER A 180 10.31 16.11 11.67
N ARG A 181 10.63 15.53 10.52
CA ARG A 181 10.48 16.12 9.20
C ARG A 181 10.39 15.06 8.11
N ILE A 182 9.78 15.42 6.99
CA ILE A 182 9.75 14.53 5.84
C ILE A 182 10.96 14.81 4.95
N LEU A 183 11.67 13.74 4.62
CA LEU A 183 12.79 13.75 3.69
C LEU A 183 12.42 13.04 2.38
N PHE A 184 13.15 13.42 1.33
CA PHE A 184 13.06 12.85 0.00
C PHE A 184 14.45 12.65 -0.59
N SER A 185 14.64 11.51 -1.26
CA SER A 185 15.80 11.22 -2.08
C SER A 185 15.39 10.53 -3.37
N GLU A 186 16.21 10.64 -4.41
CA GLU A 186 15.95 10.05 -5.72
C GLU A 186 17.17 9.27 -6.19
N SER A 187 16.92 8.08 -6.76
CA SER A 187 17.92 7.33 -7.51
C SER A 187 17.59 7.38 -9.00
N LEU A 188 18.61 7.70 -9.84
CA LEU A 188 18.52 7.72 -11.28
C LEU A 188 19.20 6.51 -11.95
N ASP A 189 19.77 5.61 -11.16
CA ASP A 189 20.60 4.49 -11.59
C ASP A 189 20.18 3.17 -10.94
N GLN A 190 18.86 2.96 -10.82
CA GLN A 190 18.25 1.71 -10.37
C GLN A 190 18.65 1.34 -8.93
N GLY A 191 18.65 2.31 -8.04
CA GLY A 191 18.93 2.13 -6.62
C GLY A 191 20.42 2.02 -6.27
N ALA A 192 21.35 2.18 -7.22
CA ALA A 192 22.77 2.07 -6.92
C ALA A 192 23.30 3.27 -6.12
N HIS A 193 22.84 4.47 -6.42
CA HIS A 193 23.19 5.69 -5.71
C HIS A 193 21.96 6.56 -5.46
N TRP A 194 22.00 7.33 -4.38
CA TRP A 194 20.93 8.20 -3.92
C TRP A 194 21.36 9.66 -3.90
N SER A 195 20.47 10.55 -4.29
CA SER A 195 20.69 11.99 -4.14
C SER A 195 20.83 12.35 -2.66
N THR A 196 21.48 13.49 -2.39
CA THR A 196 21.45 14.06 -1.02
C THR A 196 19.99 14.26 -0.60
N PRO A 197 19.59 13.80 0.60
CA PRO A 197 18.24 13.98 1.08
C PRO A 197 17.83 15.45 1.13
N GLU A 198 16.63 15.74 0.62
CA GLU A 198 16.00 17.06 0.66
C GLU A 198 14.89 17.07 1.72
N GLU A 199 14.86 18.05 2.61
CA GLU A 199 13.72 18.30 3.48
C GLU A 199 12.57 18.86 2.65
N ILE A 200 11.40 18.22 2.72
CA ILE A 200 10.24 18.57 1.87
C ILE A 200 9.00 18.99 2.65
N SER A 201 8.99 18.78 3.96
CA SER A 201 7.97 19.32 4.85
C SER A 201 8.25 20.80 5.14
N SER A 202 7.25 21.66 4.96
CA SER A 202 7.38 23.10 5.29
C SER A 202 7.20 23.36 6.79
N PHE A 203 6.88 22.34 7.55
CA PHE A 203 6.63 22.39 8.98
C PHE A 203 7.37 21.25 9.66
N LEU A 204 7.83 21.50 10.87
CA LEU A 204 8.48 20.50 11.71
C LEU A 204 7.45 19.90 12.68
N GLY A 205 7.48 18.59 12.86
CA GLY A 205 6.73 17.93 13.91
C GLY A 205 7.58 17.69 15.15
N ASN A 206 6.97 17.12 16.18
CA ASN A 206 7.64 16.63 17.38
C ASN A 206 8.33 15.25 17.14
N CYS A 207 8.94 14.68 18.18
CA CYS A 207 9.61 13.38 18.10
C CYS A 207 8.89 12.27 18.90
N VAL A 208 7.62 12.46 19.26
CA VAL A 208 6.89 11.56 20.16
C VAL A 208 6.31 10.35 19.42
N ASP A 209 6.16 10.42 18.08
CA ASP A 209 5.44 9.45 17.25
C ASP A 209 3.92 9.50 17.54
N ASP A 210 3.35 10.71 17.46
CA ASP A 210 1.93 11.00 17.67
C ASP A 210 1.37 11.97 16.61
N ASP A 211 0.20 12.56 16.85
CA ASP A 211 -0.45 13.52 15.94
C ASP A 211 0.44 14.72 15.59
N GLY A 212 1.31 15.13 16.50
CA GLY A 212 2.25 16.23 16.30
C GLY A 212 3.53 15.84 15.57
N THR A 213 3.69 14.60 15.14
CA THR A 213 4.83 14.11 14.36
C THR A 213 4.56 14.25 12.86
N ALA A 214 5.55 14.67 12.07
CA ALA A 214 5.45 14.65 10.61
C ALA A 214 5.67 13.21 10.11
N GLU A 215 4.61 12.54 9.62
CA GLU A 215 4.59 11.09 9.38
C GLU A 215 3.92 10.67 8.07
N GLY A 216 4.16 9.41 7.65
CA GLY A 216 3.41 8.71 6.63
C GLY A 216 3.66 9.20 5.21
N ALA A 217 4.91 9.45 4.86
CA ALA A 217 5.30 10.01 3.57
C ALA A 217 5.25 9.01 2.41
N VAL A 218 4.18 9.01 1.60
CA VAL A 218 4.03 8.15 0.42
C VAL A 218 4.20 8.94 -0.88
N PRO A 219 5.25 8.66 -1.67
CA PRO A 219 5.54 9.39 -2.90
C PRO A 219 4.76 8.83 -4.10
N ALA A 220 4.55 9.69 -5.12
CA ALA A 220 4.10 9.29 -6.45
C ALA A 220 4.69 10.23 -7.51
N TYR A 221 5.01 9.69 -8.68
CA TYR A 221 5.40 10.50 -9.82
C TYR A 221 4.20 10.99 -10.62
N GLY A 222 4.25 12.23 -11.03
CA GLY A 222 3.29 12.79 -11.99
C GLY A 222 3.63 12.46 -13.43
N THR A 223 2.65 12.65 -14.33
CA THR A 223 2.79 12.32 -15.75
C THR A 223 3.77 13.21 -16.52
N ARG A 224 4.29 14.27 -15.92
CA ARG A 224 5.28 15.17 -16.53
C ARG A 224 6.61 15.18 -15.77
N GLY A 225 6.79 14.28 -14.78
CA GLY A 225 7.98 14.19 -13.93
C GLY A 225 7.90 15.02 -12.66
N GLU A 226 6.71 15.50 -12.28
CA GLU A 226 6.47 16.03 -10.93
C GLU A 226 6.61 14.90 -9.92
N VAL A 227 6.98 15.25 -8.68
CA VAL A 227 6.88 14.35 -7.54
C VAL A 227 5.83 14.88 -6.57
N TYR A 228 4.99 14.00 -6.08
CA TYR A 228 3.99 14.27 -5.06
C TYR A 228 4.27 13.39 -3.86
N VAL A 229 4.24 13.95 -2.65
CA VAL A 229 4.41 13.19 -1.40
C VAL A 229 3.30 13.65 -0.44
N GLY A 230 2.33 12.75 -0.20
CA GLY A 230 1.31 12.94 0.83
C GLY A 230 1.89 12.56 2.20
N TRP A 231 1.59 13.35 3.24
CA TRP A 231 2.05 13.12 4.61
C TRP A 231 1.11 13.76 5.63
N ALA A 232 1.18 13.34 6.88
CA ALA A 232 0.32 13.83 7.96
C ALA A 232 1.13 14.63 8.98
N LEU A 233 0.50 15.66 9.54
CA LEU A 233 1.00 16.41 10.70
C LEU A 233 -0.17 17.15 11.34
N ASP A 234 -0.24 17.09 12.64
CA ASP A 234 -1.32 17.66 13.45
C ASP A 234 -2.72 17.25 12.97
N GLN A 235 -3.66 17.35 12.81
CA GLN A 235 -4.95 16.96 12.25
C GLN A 235 -5.08 17.35 10.77
N SER A 236 -3.99 17.21 9.99
CA SER A 236 -4.00 17.64 8.59
C SER A 236 -3.23 16.68 7.69
N ILE A 237 -3.78 16.45 6.50
CA ILE A 237 -3.09 15.80 5.40
C ILE A 237 -2.47 16.87 4.51
N TRP A 238 -1.18 16.75 4.28
CA TRP A 238 -0.38 17.67 3.48
C TRP A 238 0.10 17.03 2.20
N MET A 239 0.34 17.84 1.18
CA MET A 239 0.99 17.44 -0.05
C MET A 239 2.22 18.31 -0.28
N SER A 240 3.39 17.69 -0.26
CA SER A 240 4.60 18.30 -0.81
C SER A 240 4.75 17.92 -2.28
N SER A 241 4.92 18.91 -3.16
CA SER A 241 5.04 18.65 -4.60
C SER A 241 6.28 19.32 -5.18
N LYS A 242 7.08 18.55 -5.93
CA LYS A 242 8.27 19.02 -6.63
C LYS A 242 7.93 19.38 -8.07
N LYS A 243 8.21 20.63 -8.45
CA LYS A 243 8.06 21.13 -9.82
C LYS A 243 9.39 21.77 -10.27
N GLY A 244 10.14 21.02 -11.06
CA GLY A 244 11.54 21.39 -11.36
C GLY A 244 12.43 21.24 -10.11
N LYS A 245 13.01 22.33 -9.62
CA LYS A 245 13.89 22.31 -8.43
C LYS A 245 13.24 22.78 -7.13
N ARG A 246 11.95 23.07 -7.14
CA ARG A 246 11.26 23.66 -5.97
C ARG A 246 10.21 22.71 -5.41
N TRP A 247 10.22 22.58 -4.09
CA TRP A 247 9.16 21.95 -3.33
C TRP A 247 8.13 23.00 -2.90
N GLU A 248 6.87 22.62 -2.89
CA GLU A 248 5.75 23.41 -2.43
C GLU A 248 4.84 22.52 -1.61
N THR A 249 4.55 22.89 -0.36
CA THR A 249 3.64 22.16 0.53
C THR A 249 2.29 22.85 0.60
N ARG A 250 1.20 22.07 0.47
CA ARG A 250 -0.18 22.55 0.53
C ARG A 250 -1.04 21.59 1.35
N PRO A 251 -2.05 22.10 2.08
CA PRO A 251 -3.01 21.21 2.72
C PRO A 251 -3.89 20.51 1.67
N ILE A 252 -4.24 19.26 1.94
CA ILE A 252 -5.22 18.48 1.17
C ILE A 252 -6.56 18.47 1.89
N ALA A 253 -6.56 18.04 3.15
CA ALA A 253 -7.75 17.86 3.96
C ALA A 253 -7.42 17.98 5.45
N ARG A 254 -8.46 18.21 6.25
CA ARG A 254 -8.40 17.99 7.68
C ARG A 254 -8.66 16.50 7.96
N GLN A 255 -7.91 15.94 8.88
CA GLN A 255 -8.09 14.61 9.46
C GLN A 255 -8.61 14.80 10.89
N GLU A 256 -9.84 14.36 11.17
CA GLU A 256 -10.51 14.68 12.43
C GLU A 256 -9.83 14.03 13.65
N ALA A 257 -9.44 12.77 13.51
CA ALA A 257 -8.71 12.04 14.55
C ALA A 257 -7.20 12.32 14.55
N GLY A 258 -6.65 12.82 13.45
CA GLY A 258 -5.19 12.95 13.29
C GLY A 258 -4.52 11.64 12.87
N TRP A 259 -3.20 11.61 13.07
CA TRP A 259 -2.38 10.42 12.80
C TRP A 259 -2.78 9.26 13.70
N THR A 260 -2.87 9.50 15.02
CA THR A 260 -3.13 8.46 16.01
C THR A 260 -4.62 8.13 16.07
N GLN A 261 -4.94 6.89 15.70
CA GLN A 261 -6.32 6.39 15.72
C GLN A 261 -6.43 5.17 16.65
N SER A 262 -7.60 4.97 17.26
CA SER A 262 -7.81 3.92 18.24
C SER A 262 -8.98 3.02 17.86
N TYR A 263 -8.70 1.75 17.66
CA TYR A 263 -9.70 0.72 17.35
C TYR A 263 -9.56 -0.46 18.31
N ALA A 264 -10.68 -0.99 18.80
CA ALA A 264 -10.67 -2.08 19.77
C ALA A 264 -9.82 -3.28 19.29
N GLY A 265 -8.91 -3.77 20.14
CA GLY A 265 -8.02 -4.89 19.84
C GLY A 265 -6.81 -4.55 18.96
N PHE A 266 -6.61 -3.29 18.57
CA PHE A 266 -5.37 -2.83 17.97
C PHE A 266 -4.56 -2.06 19.00
N ASP A 267 -3.29 -2.41 19.16
CA ASP A 267 -2.33 -1.73 20.02
C ASP A 267 -2.18 -0.27 19.60
N ARG A 268 -1.92 -0.05 18.29
CA ARG A 268 -1.92 1.26 17.66
C ARG A 268 -2.50 1.16 16.24
N CYS A 269 -2.98 2.27 15.75
CA CYS A 269 -3.46 2.43 14.38
C CYS A 269 -3.27 3.88 13.94
N ASN A 270 -3.14 4.10 12.66
CA ASN A 270 -2.84 5.41 12.11
C ASN A 270 -3.73 5.78 10.92
N GLY A 271 -3.68 7.06 10.57
CA GLY A 271 -4.38 7.63 9.43
C GLY A 271 -3.46 7.94 8.24
N MET A 272 -2.47 7.08 7.97
CA MET A 272 -1.45 7.25 6.95
C MET A 272 -2.03 7.60 5.58
N PRO A 273 -1.60 8.73 4.94
CA PRO A 273 -2.05 9.10 3.61
C PRO A 273 -1.28 8.36 2.52
N VAL A 274 -1.98 7.77 1.57
CA VAL A 274 -1.41 7.05 0.43
C VAL A 274 -1.65 7.82 -0.85
N THR A 275 -0.58 8.16 -1.57
CA THR A 275 -0.61 8.95 -2.80
C THR A 275 -0.47 8.06 -4.04
N VAL A 276 -1.35 8.22 -5.02
CA VAL A 276 -1.23 7.56 -6.34
C VAL A 276 -1.57 8.53 -7.48
N VAL A 277 -1.07 8.25 -8.68
CA VAL A 277 -1.32 9.06 -9.89
C VAL A 277 -1.79 8.17 -11.03
N ASP A 278 -2.80 8.60 -11.76
CA ASP A 278 -3.27 7.92 -12.96
C ASP A 278 -2.28 8.11 -14.13
N HIS A 279 -1.63 7.01 -14.52
CA HIS A 279 -0.71 6.93 -15.65
C HIS A 279 -1.32 6.27 -16.89
N CYS A 280 -2.57 5.80 -16.83
CA CYS A 280 -3.25 5.20 -17.96
C CYS A 280 -3.60 6.26 -19.00
N LYS A 281 -2.94 6.22 -20.16
CA LYS A 281 -3.14 7.22 -21.22
C LYS A 281 -4.54 7.24 -21.80
N ASP A 282 -5.23 6.12 -21.74
CA ASP A 282 -6.58 5.96 -22.26
C ASP A 282 -7.65 6.30 -21.20
N SER A 283 -7.23 6.57 -19.96
CA SER A 283 -8.11 7.02 -18.88
C SER A 283 -8.56 8.47 -19.10
N PRO A 284 -9.85 8.79 -18.92
CA PRO A 284 -10.30 10.19 -18.90
C PRO A 284 -9.72 11.00 -17.73
N TYR A 285 -9.10 10.32 -16.77
CA TYR A 285 -8.49 10.91 -15.57
C TYR A 285 -6.96 10.91 -15.63
N TYR A 286 -6.37 10.70 -16.79
CA TYR A 286 -4.91 10.68 -16.97
C TYR A 286 -4.23 11.90 -16.33
N GLY A 287 -3.32 11.66 -15.38
CA GLY A 287 -2.59 12.67 -14.62
C GLY A 287 -3.30 13.18 -13.38
N ARG A 288 -4.50 12.66 -13.03
CA ARG A 288 -5.15 12.92 -11.75
C ARG A 288 -4.32 12.36 -10.61
N VAL A 289 -4.13 13.16 -9.56
CA VAL A 289 -3.46 12.75 -8.33
C VAL A 289 -4.53 12.41 -7.31
N TYR A 290 -4.41 11.28 -6.64
CA TYR A 290 -5.29 10.85 -5.56
C TYR A 290 -4.52 10.73 -4.26
N VAL A 291 -5.15 11.04 -3.15
CA VAL A 291 -4.67 10.71 -1.80
C VAL A 291 -5.79 10.03 -1.04
N CYS A 292 -5.48 8.88 -0.42
CA CYS A 292 -6.41 8.10 0.39
C CYS A 292 -5.88 8.01 1.82
N TRP A 293 -6.79 8.05 2.82
CA TRP A 293 -6.42 7.92 4.24
C TRP A 293 -7.56 7.33 5.06
N GLY A 294 -7.23 6.80 6.24
CA GLY A 294 -8.20 6.49 7.29
C GLY A 294 -8.45 7.69 8.19
N ASP A 295 -9.67 7.88 8.63
CA ASP A 295 -10.01 8.90 9.63
C ASP A 295 -11.07 8.37 10.59
N GLN A 296 -10.96 8.71 11.86
CA GLN A 296 -11.88 8.27 12.90
C GLN A 296 -12.78 9.43 13.33
N ASN A 297 -14.07 9.30 13.02
CA ASN A 297 -15.09 10.29 13.36
C ASN A 297 -15.92 9.84 14.55
N LYS A 298 -16.12 10.70 15.56
CA LYS A 298 -16.91 10.39 16.76
C LYS A 298 -18.36 9.96 16.48
N LYS A 299 -18.91 10.37 15.33
CA LYS A 299 -20.30 10.10 14.95
C LYS A 299 -20.47 8.79 14.18
N PHE A 300 -19.50 8.43 13.36
CA PHE A 300 -19.61 7.33 12.40
C PHE A 300 -18.60 6.19 12.64
N GLY A 301 -17.57 6.39 13.48
CA GLY A 301 -16.45 5.48 13.67
C GLY A 301 -15.34 5.73 12.66
N GLY A 302 -14.54 4.71 12.36
CA GLY A 302 -13.51 4.77 11.33
C GLY A 302 -14.10 4.72 9.93
N GLU A 303 -13.62 5.57 9.03
CA GLU A 303 -14.03 5.65 7.63
C GLU A 303 -12.83 5.83 6.71
N ILE A 304 -12.93 5.35 5.48
CA ILE A 304 -11.89 5.53 4.46
C ILE A 304 -12.27 6.66 3.53
N TYR A 305 -11.40 7.65 3.46
CA TYR A 305 -11.55 8.82 2.61
C TYR A 305 -10.53 8.87 1.50
N PHE A 306 -10.85 9.60 0.45
CA PHE A 306 -9.91 10.04 -0.56
C PHE A 306 -10.25 11.44 -1.04
N ALA A 307 -9.23 12.13 -1.57
CA ALA A 307 -9.38 13.36 -2.33
C ALA A 307 -8.55 13.27 -3.60
N PHE A 308 -8.91 14.07 -4.62
CA PHE A 308 -8.16 14.09 -5.87
C PHE A 308 -7.88 15.50 -6.37
N SER A 309 -6.88 15.61 -7.24
CA SER A 309 -6.51 16.85 -7.91
C SER A 309 -6.35 16.62 -9.41
N ASP A 310 -7.11 17.40 -10.23
CA ASP A 310 -7.01 17.41 -11.70
C ASP A 310 -6.03 18.49 -12.21
N ASN A 311 -5.44 19.26 -11.31
CA ASN A 311 -4.61 20.40 -11.67
C ASN A 311 -3.22 20.36 -11.04
N ARG A 312 -2.68 19.12 -10.90
CA ARG A 312 -1.32 18.86 -10.45
C ARG A 312 -1.07 19.30 -9.00
N GLY A 313 -1.99 18.96 -8.10
CA GLY A 313 -1.91 19.23 -6.67
C GLY A 313 -2.10 20.70 -6.28
N LYS A 314 -2.62 21.55 -7.19
CA LYS A 314 -2.88 22.97 -6.85
C LYS A 314 -4.14 23.12 -6.00
N ASN A 315 -5.19 22.41 -6.37
CA ASN A 315 -6.46 22.36 -5.64
C ASN A 315 -6.90 20.90 -5.53
N TRP A 316 -7.63 20.59 -4.47
CA TRP A 316 -8.14 19.28 -4.15
C TRP A 316 -9.66 19.28 -4.10
N SER A 317 -10.28 18.16 -4.42
CA SER A 317 -11.70 17.95 -4.17
C SER A 317 -11.96 17.94 -2.66
N ASP A 318 -13.22 18.14 -2.27
CA ASP A 318 -13.63 17.78 -0.91
C ASP A 318 -13.39 16.27 -0.68
N PRO A 319 -13.07 15.85 0.56
CA PRO A 319 -12.93 14.44 0.91
C PRO A 319 -14.18 13.64 0.57
N GLN A 320 -14.01 12.50 -0.08
CA GLN A 320 -15.07 11.57 -0.44
C GLN A 320 -14.82 10.23 0.21
N ARG A 321 -15.87 9.50 0.57
CA ARG A 321 -15.76 8.18 1.18
C ARG A 321 -15.59 7.09 0.13
N ILE A 322 -14.66 6.17 0.37
CA ILE A 322 -14.53 4.92 -0.37
C ILE A 322 -15.46 3.88 0.24
N SER A 323 -15.34 3.67 1.56
CA SER A 323 -16.06 2.62 2.26
C SER A 323 -17.55 2.97 2.45
N GLN A 324 -18.41 1.95 2.34
CA GLN A 324 -19.86 2.08 2.51
C GLN A 324 -20.37 1.36 3.78
N GLY A 325 -19.49 1.11 4.75
CA GLY A 325 -19.74 0.31 5.95
C GLY A 325 -20.75 0.88 6.95
N GLY A 326 -21.20 2.11 6.79
CA GLY A 326 -22.14 2.75 7.69
C GLY A 326 -21.49 3.21 8.98
N LYS A 327 -22.06 2.84 10.13
CA LYS A 327 -21.57 3.21 11.47
C LYS A 327 -20.63 2.16 12.08
N SER A 328 -19.81 1.55 11.30
CA SER A 328 -18.83 0.56 11.75
C SER A 328 -17.43 1.03 11.38
N ASP A 329 -16.40 0.52 12.06
CA ASP A 329 -15.04 0.93 11.82
C ASP A 329 -14.49 0.37 10.49
N GLN A 330 -13.93 1.24 9.67
CA GLN A 330 -13.07 0.93 8.52
C GLN A 330 -11.76 1.67 8.72
N PHE A 331 -10.62 0.98 8.57
CA PHE A 331 -9.32 1.53 8.94
C PHE A 331 -8.14 0.83 8.24
N LEU A 332 -6.95 1.42 8.35
CA LEU A 332 -5.70 1.00 7.69
C LEU A 332 -5.87 0.75 6.19
N PRO A 333 -6.30 1.76 5.43
CA PRO A 333 -6.46 1.63 3.99
C PRO A 333 -5.11 1.65 3.27
N TRP A 334 -5.07 0.98 2.12
CA TRP A 334 -4.07 1.23 1.10
C TRP A 334 -4.71 1.33 -0.26
N LEU A 335 -4.39 2.39 -1.00
CA LEU A 335 -4.89 2.65 -2.35
C LEU A 335 -3.81 2.35 -3.38
N THR A 336 -4.18 1.69 -4.47
CA THR A 336 -3.37 1.58 -5.68
C THR A 336 -4.20 1.93 -6.91
N ILE A 337 -3.51 2.20 -8.02
CA ILE A 337 -4.12 2.38 -9.34
C ILE A 337 -3.40 1.47 -10.34
N ASP A 338 -4.15 0.75 -11.15
CA ASP A 338 -3.58 -0.02 -12.24
C ASP A 338 -3.15 0.95 -13.37
N PRO A 339 -1.84 1.06 -13.66
CA PRO A 339 -1.34 2.04 -14.63
C PRO A 339 -1.74 1.73 -16.07
N THR A 340 -2.26 0.52 -16.35
CA THR A 340 -2.69 0.11 -17.69
C THR A 340 -4.16 0.39 -17.95
N THR A 341 -4.98 0.46 -16.91
CA THR A 341 -6.44 0.56 -17.02
C THR A 341 -7.01 1.83 -16.37
N GLY A 342 -6.27 2.46 -15.46
CA GLY A 342 -6.73 3.58 -14.65
C GLY A 342 -7.73 3.20 -13.54
N ALA A 343 -7.95 1.91 -13.32
CA ALA A 343 -8.81 1.46 -12.23
C ALA A 343 -8.14 1.61 -10.86
N LEU A 344 -8.90 2.08 -9.91
CA LEU A 344 -8.51 2.27 -8.52
C LEU A 344 -8.91 1.04 -7.69
N PHE A 345 -8.03 0.62 -6.78
CA PHE A 345 -8.29 -0.47 -5.83
C PHE A 345 -7.82 -0.04 -4.44
N ALA A 346 -8.66 -0.30 -3.43
CA ALA A 346 -8.33 -0.03 -2.03
C ALA A 346 -8.58 -1.27 -1.16
N VAL A 347 -7.58 -1.67 -0.37
CA VAL A 347 -7.71 -2.70 0.66
C VAL A 347 -7.78 -2.02 2.02
N TYR A 348 -8.62 -2.54 2.93
CA TYR A 348 -8.77 -2.00 4.29
C TYR A 348 -9.42 -3.02 5.22
N TYR A 349 -9.27 -2.83 6.52
CA TYR A 349 -10.01 -3.57 7.53
C TYR A 349 -11.41 -2.99 7.73
N ASP A 350 -12.37 -3.86 8.02
CA ASP A 350 -13.79 -3.50 8.13
C ASP A 350 -14.50 -4.34 9.19
N ARG A 351 -15.30 -3.68 9.99
CA ARG A 351 -16.10 -4.28 11.08
C ARG A 351 -17.60 -4.19 10.85
N ARG A 352 -18.04 -3.98 9.62
CA ARG A 352 -19.47 -4.01 9.31
C ARG A 352 -20.07 -5.38 9.55
N LYS A 353 -21.27 -5.41 10.14
CA LYS A 353 -22.02 -6.66 10.39
C LYS A 353 -21.23 -7.66 11.23
N THR A 354 -20.49 -7.18 12.22
CA THR A 354 -19.80 -8.01 13.20
C THR A 354 -20.55 -8.00 14.53
N ASP A 355 -20.46 -9.10 15.29
CA ASP A 355 -21.11 -9.26 16.58
C ASP A 355 -20.20 -8.87 17.76
N SER A 356 -18.90 -8.70 17.50
CA SER A 356 -17.86 -8.34 18.47
C SER A 356 -17.13 -7.06 18.06
N PRO A 357 -16.75 -6.18 18.99
CA PRO A 357 -16.02 -4.96 18.68
C PRO A 357 -14.61 -5.20 18.11
N THR A 358 -14.05 -6.40 18.30
CA THR A 358 -12.74 -6.79 17.77
C THR A 358 -12.82 -7.68 16.53
N GLU A 359 -14.01 -8.21 16.20
CA GLU A 359 -14.18 -9.00 15.00
C GLU A 359 -13.89 -8.17 13.74
N THR A 360 -12.92 -8.59 12.98
CA THR A 360 -12.41 -7.81 11.84
C THR A 360 -12.41 -8.66 10.57
N ASN A 361 -12.79 -8.04 9.45
CA ASN A 361 -12.71 -8.59 8.12
C ASN A 361 -11.82 -7.69 7.25
N THR A 362 -11.38 -8.22 6.11
CA THR A 362 -10.65 -7.46 5.10
C THR A 362 -11.54 -7.27 3.88
N TYR A 363 -11.62 -6.03 3.40
CA TYR A 363 -12.41 -5.65 2.22
C TYR A 363 -11.51 -5.10 1.12
N LEU A 364 -11.94 -5.33 -0.11
CA LEU A 364 -11.41 -4.70 -1.31
C LEU A 364 -12.50 -3.84 -1.94
N ALA A 365 -12.20 -2.57 -2.15
CA ALA A 365 -13.01 -1.67 -2.95
C ALA A 365 -12.34 -1.39 -4.29
N HIS A 366 -13.12 -1.19 -5.37
CA HIS A 366 -12.62 -0.78 -6.67
C HIS A 366 -13.51 0.26 -7.33
N SER A 367 -12.90 1.08 -8.19
CA SER A 367 -13.57 2.07 -9.02
C SER A 367 -12.93 2.09 -10.42
N THR A 368 -13.76 2.15 -11.45
CA THR A 368 -13.33 2.27 -12.87
C THR A 368 -13.68 3.63 -13.48
N ASP A 369 -14.23 4.53 -12.68
CA ASP A 369 -14.69 5.86 -13.09
C ASP A 369 -14.05 7.01 -12.30
N GLY A 370 -12.75 6.83 -11.94
CA GLY A 370 -11.94 7.84 -11.27
C GLY A 370 -12.38 8.16 -9.85
N GLY A 371 -13.01 7.21 -9.17
CA GLY A 371 -13.47 7.34 -7.78
C GLY A 371 -14.90 7.87 -7.62
N THR A 372 -15.65 8.03 -8.73
CA THR A 372 -17.03 8.51 -8.66
C THR A 372 -17.96 7.47 -8.03
N HIS A 373 -17.80 6.20 -8.40
CA HIS A 373 -18.52 5.08 -7.81
C HIS A 373 -17.53 4.00 -7.35
N TRP A 374 -17.84 3.39 -6.21
CA TRP A 374 -17.05 2.31 -5.63
C TRP A 374 -17.92 1.07 -5.44
N SER A 375 -17.36 -0.08 -5.82
CA SER A 375 -17.88 -1.39 -5.48
C SER A 375 -16.95 -2.06 -4.51
N GLU A 376 -17.48 -2.75 -3.51
CA GLU A 376 -16.68 -3.34 -2.45
C GLU A 376 -17.18 -4.74 -2.05
N PHE A 377 -16.26 -5.61 -1.66
CA PHE A 377 -16.58 -6.96 -1.20
C PHE A 377 -15.52 -7.46 -0.20
N LYS A 378 -15.95 -8.39 0.64
CA LYS A 378 -15.09 -9.07 1.60
C LYS A 378 -14.15 -10.04 0.87
N ILE A 379 -12.86 -10.02 1.22
CA ILE A 379 -11.84 -10.86 0.59
C ILE A 379 -11.21 -11.90 1.52
N ASN A 380 -11.31 -11.76 2.84
CA ASN A 380 -10.80 -12.77 3.76
C ASN A 380 -11.77 -13.95 3.89
N ASN A 381 -11.21 -15.15 4.12
CA ASN A 381 -11.99 -16.39 4.20
C ASN A 381 -12.90 -16.46 5.43
N ALA A 382 -12.44 -15.94 6.56
CA ALA A 382 -13.19 -15.85 7.81
C ALA A 382 -12.75 -14.61 8.58
N ALA A 383 -13.56 -14.13 9.52
CA ALA A 383 -13.21 -13.05 10.41
C ALA A 383 -12.02 -13.43 11.32
N PHE A 384 -11.21 -12.45 11.70
CA PHE A 384 -10.13 -12.60 12.66
C PHE A 384 -10.31 -11.62 13.83
N TYR A 385 -9.56 -11.81 14.91
CA TYR A 385 -9.77 -11.13 16.18
C TYR A 385 -8.44 -10.53 16.69
N PRO A 386 -8.13 -9.26 16.34
CA PRO A 386 -6.96 -8.56 16.87
C PRO A 386 -7.00 -8.45 18.39
N SER A 387 -5.80 -8.35 18.98
CA SER A 387 -5.60 -8.18 20.41
C SER A 387 -4.61 -7.02 20.64
N ASP A 388 -4.95 -6.09 21.52
CA ASP A 388 -4.12 -4.96 21.93
C ASP A 388 -2.78 -5.36 22.62
N GLN A 389 -2.60 -6.67 22.87
CA GLN A 389 -1.33 -7.23 23.35
C GLN A 389 -0.40 -7.68 22.22
N ILE A 390 -0.86 -7.62 20.95
CA ILE A 390 -0.11 -8.12 19.80
C ILE A 390 -0.17 -7.07 18.69
N PHE A 391 0.96 -6.44 18.43
CA PHE A 391 1.09 -5.45 17.36
C PHE A 391 0.75 -6.06 15.99
N MET A 392 -0.22 -5.47 15.30
CA MET A 392 -0.75 -5.95 14.03
C MET A 392 -0.11 -5.30 12.79
N GLY A 393 0.76 -4.30 13.02
CA GLY A 393 1.35 -3.48 11.97
C GLY A 393 0.59 -2.18 11.71
N ASP A 394 1.26 -1.24 11.07
CA ASP A 394 0.79 0.10 10.79
C ASP A 394 0.12 0.24 9.42
N TYR A 395 0.24 -0.77 8.54
CA TYR A 395 -0.32 -0.73 7.20
C TYR A 395 -0.64 -2.12 6.62
N ASN A 396 -1.55 -2.12 5.66
CA ASN A 396 -1.75 -3.14 4.63
C ASN A 396 -1.16 -2.61 3.31
N HIS A 397 -1.15 -3.42 2.25
CA HIS A 397 -0.71 -2.95 0.94
C HIS A 397 -1.49 -3.62 -0.20
N ILE A 398 -1.38 -3.07 -1.41
CA ILE A 398 -1.99 -3.63 -2.61
C ILE A 398 -1.20 -3.20 -3.85
N SER A 399 -0.98 -4.14 -4.77
CA SER A 399 -0.36 -3.89 -6.07
C SER A 399 -1.32 -4.28 -7.19
N ALA A 400 -1.31 -3.52 -8.30
CA ALA A 400 -2.12 -3.81 -9.47
C ALA A 400 -1.37 -3.50 -10.76
N HIS A 401 -1.44 -4.43 -11.74
CA HIS A 401 -0.92 -4.23 -13.09
C HIS A 401 -1.64 -5.14 -14.10
N GLY A 402 -2.14 -4.56 -15.20
CA GLY A 402 -2.77 -5.32 -16.28
C GLY A 402 -4.06 -6.07 -15.88
N GLY A 403 -4.80 -5.57 -14.90
CA GLY A 403 -5.95 -6.24 -14.31
C GLY A 403 -5.61 -7.28 -13.26
N ILE A 404 -4.33 -7.58 -13.04
CA ILE A 404 -3.87 -8.46 -11.95
C ILE A 404 -3.76 -7.63 -10.68
N VAL A 405 -4.56 -7.98 -9.66
CA VAL A 405 -4.67 -7.22 -8.41
C VAL A 405 -4.33 -8.12 -7.23
N ARG A 406 -3.40 -7.69 -6.40
CA ARG A 406 -2.89 -8.47 -5.27
C ARG A 406 -2.89 -7.61 -4.02
N PRO A 407 -3.99 -7.59 -3.23
CA PRO A 407 -3.99 -7.04 -1.87
C PRO A 407 -3.22 -7.96 -0.93
N ILE A 408 -2.63 -7.37 0.11
CA ILE A 408 -1.93 -8.10 1.16
C ILE A 408 -2.27 -7.49 2.52
N TRP A 409 -2.48 -8.35 3.53
CA TRP A 409 -2.84 -7.92 4.88
C TRP A 409 -2.40 -8.91 5.94
N THR A 410 -2.42 -8.47 7.20
CA THR A 410 -2.13 -9.27 8.39
C THR A 410 -3.43 -9.76 9.04
N GLU A 411 -3.48 -11.01 9.48
CA GLU A 411 -4.55 -11.55 10.34
C GLU A 411 -3.96 -12.08 11.65
N LEU A 412 -4.77 -12.05 12.72
CA LEU A 412 -4.46 -12.69 14.01
C LEU A 412 -5.52 -13.74 14.32
N ARG A 413 -5.09 -15.00 14.47
CA ARG A 413 -5.92 -16.12 14.89
C ARG A 413 -5.16 -16.98 15.90
N ASP A 414 -5.78 -17.34 17.00
CA ASP A 414 -5.16 -18.20 18.04
C ASP A 414 -3.76 -17.68 18.49
N ASN A 415 -3.63 -16.36 18.63
CA ASN A 415 -2.37 -15.64 18.95
C ASN A 415 -1.24 -15.85 17.93
N LYS A 416 -1.56 -16.26 16.70
CA LYS A 416 -0.63 -16.36 15.58
C LYS A 416 -0.94 -15.31 14.54
N LYS A 417 0.06 -14.54 14.15
CA LYS A 417 -0.03 -13.65 13.01
C LYS A 417 0.22 -14.42 11.72
N SER A 418 -0.50 -14.03 10.68
CA SER A 418 -0.38 -14.61 9.34
C SER A 418 -0.56 -13.53 8.28
N ILE A 419 0.14 -13.70 7.17
CA ILE A 419 0.07 -12.82 6.00
C ILE A 419 -0.75 -13.51 4.92
N TRP A 420 -1.71 -12.78 4.39
CA TRP A 420 -2.67 -13.26 3.40
C TRP A 420 -2.69 -12.36 2.17
N THR A 421 -3.02 -12.95 1.04
CA THR A 421 -3.33 -12.23 -0.21
C THR A 421 -4.65 -12.76 -0.81
N TYR A 422 -5.21 -12.01 -1.75
CA TYR A 422 -6.36 -12.42 -2.54
C TYR A 422 -6.04 -12.27 -4.02
N PRO A 423 -5.76 -13.38 -4.74
CA PRO A 423 -5.44 -13.33 -6.16
C PRO A 423 -6.70 -12.95 -6.95
N LEU A 424 -6.81 -11.69 -7.36
CA LEU A 424 -7.90 -11.18 -8.16
C LEU A 424 -7.39 -10.85 -9.57
N ASP A 425 -8.00 -11.48 -10.56
CA ASP A 425 -7.85 -11.14 -11.97
C ASP A 425 -9.08 -10.31 -12.39
N PHE A 426 -8.89 -9.01 -12.35
CA PHE A 426 -9.97 -8.06 -12.64
C PHE A 426 -10.19 -7.93 -14.14
N LYS A 427 -11.31 -8.48 -14.63
CA LYS A 427 -11.68 -8.39 -16.05
C LYS A 427 -12.53 -7.15 -16.26
N PHE A 428 -12.04 -6.23 -17.08
CA PHE A 428 -12.83 -5.09 -17.54
C PHE A 428 -13.86 -5.58 -18.54
N SER A 429 -15.15 -5.34 -18.27
CA SER A 429 -16.17 -5.43 -19.30
C SER A 429 -15.97 -4.22 -20.23
N MET A 430 -15.41 -4.43 -21.41
CA MET A 430 -15.44 -3.40 -22.46
C MET A 430 -16.91 -3.22 -22.86
N HIS A 431 -17.48 -2.10 -22.47
CA HIS A 431 -18.80 -1.65 -22.94
C HIS A 431 -18.65 -0.68 -24.10
#